data_d2c169a1005385969419c05aa650d77a
#
_entry.id   d2c169a1005385969419c05aa650d77a
#
_cell.length_a   1.000
_cell.length_b   1.000
_cell.length_c   1.000
_cell.angle_alpha   90.00
_cell.angle_beta   90.00
_cell.angle_gamma   90.00
#
_symmetry.space_group_name_H-M   'P 1'
#
loop_
_entity.id
_entity.type
_entity.pdbx_description
1 polymer ?
#
loop_
_entity_poly.entity_id
_entity_poly.type
_entity_poly.pdbx_seq_one_letter_code
_entity_poly.pdbx_strand_id
1 'polypeptide(L)'
;MNLRHFRLIAVTLATLLAAAGCQGQPAGQQTQGNGAAGAAAAPEVSGRLEGGLRLVTIDAAVPSPVVRVYRGDYVQLALAGGGPFTVTVDSLKESWTWPIPEGGKPYLKMSESGRFAFTAGPVSGTFEVLEYRAAAYREMGAAEAAAMIANLKPFVLDVRTAGEFAGGHLEGAALLPVQQLQARLGELSAHRDDPVFIYCQSGNRSTVAAKLLIDAGFTNVMNLRRGIIEWKGAGLPVVK
;
A
#
# COMPACT_ATOMS: atom_id res chain seq x y z
N MET A 1 -11.98 -32.55 -41.31
CA MET A 1 -11.15 -32.78 -42.50
C MET A 1 -10.29 -31.55 -42.71
N ASN A 2 -9.09 -31.67 -42.43
CA ASN A 2 -7.77 -31.24 -42.89
C ASN A 2 -6.83 -30.82 -41.76
N LEU A 3 -5.98 -31.77 -41.43
CA LEU A 3 -4.65 -31.63 -40.82
C LEU A 3 -3.71 -30.94 -41.80
N ARG A 4 -2.74 -30.17 -41.31
CA ARG A 4 -1.37 -29.95 -41.86
C ARG A 4 -0.74 -28.76 -41.13
N HIS A 5 0.51 -28.68 -40.68
CA HIS A 5 1.69 -29.54 -40.68
C HIS A 5 2.64 -29.03 -39.61
N PHE A 6 3.22 -29.96 -38.88
CA PHE A 6 4.43 -29.80 -38.06
C PHE A 6 5.63 -29.41 -38.95
N ARG A 7 6.49 -28.51 -38.51
CA ARG A 7 7.89 -28.48 -38.93
C ARG A 7 8.81 -28.28 -37.74
N LEU A 8 9.44 -29.36 -37.35
CA LEU A 8 10.70 -29.39 -36.62
C LEU A 8 11.80 -28.86 -37.53
N ILE A 9 12.70 -27.99 -37.00
CA ILE A 9 14.04 -27.82 -37.56
C ILE A 9 15.03 -28.03 -36.42
N ALA A 10 15.73 -29.15 -36.53
CA ALA A 10 16.97 -29.44 -35.81
C ALA A 10 18.14 -29.15 -36.75
N VAL A 11 19.15 -28.43 -36.30
CA VAL A 11 20.49 -28.42 -36.93
C VAL A 11 21.53 -28.12 -35.88
N THR A 12 22.20 -29.10 -35.46
CA THR A 12 23.62 -29.52 -35.63
C THR A 12 24.69 -28.62 -34.97
N LEU A 13 25.35 -29.31 -34.12
CA LEU A 13 26.65 -29.13 -33.44
C LEU A 13 27.80 -28.96 -34.45
N ALA A 14 28.68 -28.01 -34.21
CA ALA A 14 30.02 -28.01 -34.79
C ALA A 14 31.06 -27.60 -33.75
N THR A 15 31.83 -28.59 -33.37
CA THR A 15 33.11 -28.49 -32.64
C THR A 15 34.22 -28.05 -33.57
N LEU A 16 35.12 -27.14 -33.16
CA LEU A 16 36.53 -27.18 -33.57
C LEU A 16 37.48 -26.64 -32.49
N LEU A 17 38.64 -27.29 -32.40
CA LEU A 17 39.69 -27.24 -31.42
C LEU A 17 40.69 -26.08 -31.63
N ALA A 18 41.25 -25.65 -30.49
CA ALA A 18 42.66 -25.36 -30.15
C ALA A 18 43.49 -24.33 -30.96
N ALA A 19 44.07 -23.39 -30.23
CA ALA A 19 45.54 -23.21 -30.18
C ALA A 19 45.93 -22.29 -29.00
N ALA A 20 46.98 -22.72 -28.33
CA ALA A 20 47.62 -22.05 -27.17
C ALA A 20 48.47 -20.85 -27.60
N GLY A 21 48.58 -19.84 -26.77
CA GLY A 21 49.52 -18.74 -26.89
C GLY A 21 49.69 -18.04 -25.55
N CYS A 22 50.90 -18.17 -25.00
CA CYS A 22 51.34 -17.62 -23.70
C CYS A 22 51.54 -16.11 -23.65
N GLN A 23 51.48 -15.60 -22.42
CA GLN A 23 52.25 -14.50 -21.84
C GLN A 23 51.69 -13.07 -21.95
N GLY A 24 51.62 -12.50 -20.75
CA GLY A 24 51.58 -11.05 -20.51
C GLY A 24 50.66 -10.59 -19.40
N GLN A 25 51.05 -10.73 -18.10
CA GLN A 25 50.48 -9.92 -17.05
C GLN A 25 51.09 -8.52 -17.07
N PRO A 26 50.30 -7.49 -16.89
CA PRO A 26 50.64 -6.47 -15.92
C PRO A 26 49.54 -6.16 -14.94
N ALA A 27 49.97 -6.08 -13.71
CA ALA A 27 49.58 -5.22 -12.59
C ALA A 27 48.16 -4.68 -12.50
N GLY A 28 47.50 -5.14 -11.45
CA GLY A 28 46.79 -4.31 -10.48
C GLY A 28 45.75 -3.31 -10.98
N GLN A 29 44.50 -3.75 -11.17
CA GLN A 29 43.34 -2.91 -10.88
C GLN A 29 42.46 -3.62 -9.85
N GLN A 30 42.51 -3.08 -8.66
CA GLN A 30 41.53 -3.36 -7.63
C GLN A 30 40.18 -2.85 -8.15
N THR A 31 39.38 -3.72 -8.71
CA THR A 31 37.96 -3.49 -8.85
C THR A 31 37.36 -3.57 -7.46
N GLN A 32 37.10 -2.39 -6.88
CA GLN A 32 36.20 -2.26 -5.77
C GLN A 32 34.88 -2.90 -6.19
N GLY A 33 34.64 -4.09 -5.69
CA GLY A 33 33.36 -4.74 -5.75
C GLY A 33 32.37 -3.87 -4.96
N ASN A 34 31.60 -3.06 -5.67
CA ASN A 34 30.34 -2.57 -5.14
C ASN A 34 29.48 -3.79 -4.90
N GLY A 35 29.59 -4.31 -3.67
CA GLY A 35 28.59 -5.20 -3.12
C GLY A 35 27.28 -4.43 -3.08
N ALA A 36 26.47 -4.57 -4.12
CA ALA A 36 25.06 -4.33 -4.00
C ALA A 36 24.57 -5.28 -2.92
N ALA A 37 24.46 -4.77 -1.70
CA ALA A 37 23.72 -5.44 -0.64
C ALA A 37 22.34 -5.71 -1.24
N GLY A 38 22.06 -6.98 -1.54
CA GLY A 38 20.79 -7.41 -2.05
C GLY A 38 19.73 -6.88 -1.09
N ALA A 39 18.86 -6.00 -1.57
CA ALA A 39 17.70 -5.56 -0.82
C ALA A 39 16.98 -6.84 -0.42
N ALA A 40 16.96 -7.15 0.87
CA ALA A 40 16.20 -8.28 1.38
C ALA A 40 14.77 -8.10 0.89
N ALA A 41 14.22 -9.12 0.22
CA ALA A 41 12.85 -9.07 -0.24
C ALA A 41 11.96 -8.64 0.93
N ALA A 42 11.06 -7.67 0.68
CA ALA A 42 10.13 -7.23 1.70
C ALA A 42 9.37 -8.46 2.23
N PRO A 43 9.15 -8.58 3.55
CA PRO A 43 8.48 -9.73 4.12
C PRO A 43 7.10 -9.86 3.50
N GLU A 44 6.73 -11.08 3.10
CA GLU A 44 5.43 -11.36 2.54
C GLU A 44 4.35 -11.11 3.60
N VAL A 45 3.43 -10.20 3.28
CA VAL A 45 2.29 -9.86 4.16
C VAL A 45 1.03 -10.59 3.75
N SER A 46 0.19 -10.88 4.75
CA SER A 46 -1.04 -11.62 4.57
C SER A 46 -2.12 -10.81 3.84
N GLY A 47 -2.89 -11.50 2.99
CA GLY A 47 -4.06 -10.93 2.33
C GLY A 47 -3.75 -9.91 1.25
N ARG A 48 -4.80 -9.21 0.80
CA ARG A 48 -4.72 -8.19 -0.26
C ARG A 48 -5.25 -6.84 0.23
N LEU A 49 -4.81 -5.77 -0.40
CA LEU A 49 -5.34 -4.42 -0.16
C LEU A 49 -6.47 -4.12 -1.14
N GLU A 50 -7.61 -3.69 -0.61
CA GLU A 50 -8.78 -3.31 -1.38
C GLU A 50 -9.55 -2.22 -0.64
N GLY A 51 -9.86 -1.11 -1.32
CA GLY A 51 -10.56 0.04 -0.72
C GLY A 51 -9.91 0.56 0.58
N GLY A 52 -8.57 0.53 0.65
CA GLY A 52 -7.82 0.94 1.84
C GLY A 52 -7.77 -0.08 2.97
N LEU A 53 -8.51 -1.17 2.87
CA LEU A 53 -8.52 -2.25 3.85
C LEU A 53 -7.59 -3.39 3.40
N ARG A 54 -6.90 -4.00 4.36
CA ARG A 54 -6.21 -5.27 4.15
C ARG A 54 -7.17 -6.42 4.46
N LEU A 55 -7.63 -7.08 3.40
CA LEU A 55 -8.55 -8.22 3.50
C LEU A 55 -7.76 -9.51 3.70
N VAL A 56 -7.98 -10.19 4.81
CA VAL A 56 -7.31 -11.45 5.16
C VAL A 56 -8.35 -12.51 5.45
N THR A 57 -8.26 -13.65 4.76
CA THR A 57 -9.08 -14.82 5.06
C THR A 57 -8.31 -15.78 5.95
N ILE A 58 -8.92 -16.19 7.06
CA ILE A 58 -8.38 -17.16 8.01
C ILE A 58 -9.09 -18.49 7.80
N ASP A 59 -8.32 -19.56 7.66
CA ASP A 59 -8.84 -20.92 7.64
C ASP A 59 -8.87 -21.46 9.08
N ALA A 60 -10.04 -21.85 9.56
CA ALA A 60 -10.21 -22.44 10.88
C ALA A 60 -9.52 -23.82 11.04
N ALA A 61 -9.18 -24.47 9.93
CA ALA A 61 -8.42 -25.72 9.95
C ALA A 61 -6.90 -25.50 10.23
N VAL A 62 -6.42 -24.27 10.09
CA VAL A 62 -5.01 -23.93 10.37
C VAL A 62 -4.85 -23.66 11.89
N PRO A 63 -4.13 -24.50 12.63
CA PRO A 63 -3.89 -24.27 14.04
C PRO A 63 -2.99 -23.07 14.23
N SER A 64 -3.42 -22.09 15.04
CA SER A 64 -2.65 -20.89 15.41
C SER A 64 -2.10 -20.09 14.19
N PRO A 65 -2.96 -19.61 13.29
CA PRO A 65 -2.50 -18.89 12.09
C PRO A 65 -1.70 -17.62 12.48
N VAL A 66 -0.64 -17.34 11.71
CA VAL A 66 0.11 -16.09 11.82
C VAL A 66 -0.30 -15.17 10.68
N VAL A 67 -0.88 -14.03 11.05
CA VAL A 67 -1.32 -12.98 10.11
C VAL A 67 -0.28 -11.86 10.12
N ARG A 68 0.52 -11.75 9.05
CA ARG A 68 1.52 -10.69 8.88
C ARG A 68 0.89 -9.48 8.23
N VAL A 69 1.04 -8.33 8.87
CA VAL A 69 0.50 -7.05 8.40
C VAL A 69 1.48 -5.94 8.76
N TYR A 70 1.30 -4.75 8.20
CA TYR A 70 2.11 -3.59 8.59
C TYR A 70 1.43 -2.76 9.68
N ARG A 71 2.24 -2.08 10.50
CA ARG A 71 1.75 -1.00 11.36
C ARG A 71 1.09 0.07 10.48
N GLY A 72 -0.10 0.46 10.87
CA GLY A 72 -0.95 1.37 10.08
C GLY A 72 -1.96 0.66 9.17
N ASP A 73 -1.87 -0.67 8.97
CA ASP A 73 -2.89 -1.40 8.22
C ASP A 73 -4.25 -1.36 8.95
N TYR A 74 -5.30 -1.23 8.16
CA TYR A 74 -6.68 -1.40 8.57
C TYR A 74 -7.13 -2.77 8.10
N VAL A 75 -7.19 -3.72 9.03
CA VAL A 75 -7.36 -5.15 8.72
C VAL A 75 -8.79 -5.58 8.87
N GLN A 76 -9.36 -6.12 7.83
CA GLN A 76 -10.64 -6.83 7.84
C GLN A 76 -10.38 -8.32 7.70
N LEU A 77 -10.81 -9.11 8.69
CA LEU A 77 -10.71 -10.56 8.66
C LEU A 77 -12.00 -11.18 8.14
N ALA A 78 -11.84 -12.32 7.46
CA ALA A 78 -12.93 -13.22 7.11
C ALA A 78 -12.56 -14.63 7.54
N LEU A 79 -13.54 -15.42 7.97
CA LEU A 79 -13.34 -16.87 8.17
C LEU A 79 -13.66 -17.62 6.88
N ALA A 80 -12.82 -18.55 6.50
CA ALA A 80 -13.13 -19.51 5.46
C ALA A 80 -14.39 -20.29 5.90
N GLY A 81 -15.38 -20.36 5.02
CA GLY A 81 -16.68 -20.96 5.35
C GLY A 81 -17.72 -19.98 5.84
N GLY A 82 -17.36 -18.73 6.14
CA GLY A 82 -18.29 -17.66 6.51
C GLY A 82 -18.86 -17.78 7.93
N GLY A 83 -19.95 -17.05 8.17
CA GLY A 83 -20.67 -17.04 9.45
C GLY A 83 -20.31 -15.83 10.34
N PRO A 84 -21.09 -15.58 11.39
CA PRO A 84 -20.82 -14.50 12.32
C PRO A 84 -19.65 -14.85 13.24
N PHE A 85 -18.79 -13.89 13.52
CA PHE A 85 -17.68 -14.02 14.46
C PHE A 85 -17.23 -12.65 14.98
N THR A 86 -16.53 -12.68 16.11
CA THR A 86 -15.87 -11.49 16.65
C THR A 86 -14.37 -11.74 16.67
N VAL A 87 -13.61 -10.76 16.20
CA VAL A 87 -12.16 -10.71 16.37
C VAL A 87 -11.86 -9.83 17.56
N THR A 88 -10.95 -10.27 18.42
CA THR A 88 -10.47 -9.48 19.55
C THR A 88 -8.95 -9.56 19.65
N VAL A 89 -8.31 -8.41 19.86
CA VAL A 89 -6.88 -8.26 20.11
C VAL A 89 -6.74 -7.46 21.41
N ASP A 90 -6.77 -8.14 22.53
CA ASP A 90 -6.88 -7.51 23.87
C ASP A 90 -5.75 -6.53 24.16
N SER A 91 -4.52 -6.88 23.76
CA SER A 91 -3.33 -6.04 23.96
C SER A 91 -3.36 -4.72 23.18
N LEU A 92 -4.07 -4.67 22.06
CA LEU A 92 -4.28 -3.44 21.26
C LEU A 92 -5.61 -2.75 21.62
N LYS A 93 -6.44 -3.35 22.49
CA LYS A 93 -7.80 -2.89 22.81
C LYS A 93 -8.68 -2.75 21.57
N GLU A 94 -8.45 -3.62 20.59
CA GLU A 94 -9.18 -3.63 19.31
C GLU A 94 -10.15 -4.81 19.28
N SER A 95 -11.36 -4.54 18.79
CA SER A 95 -12.38 -5.58 18.56
C SER A 95 -13.22 -5.24 17.34
N TRP A 96 -13.62 -6.27 16.61
CA TRP A 96 -14.40 -6.14 15.39
C TRP A 96 -15.34 -7.36 15.24
N THR A 97 -16.59 -7.14 14.82
CA THR A 97 -17.61 -8.18 14.71
C THR A 97 -18.16 -8.26 13.28
N TRP A 98 -18.35 -9.47 12.80
CA TRP A 98 -19.04 -9.77 11.55
C TRP A 98 -20.36 -10.51 11.82
N PRO A 99 -21.49 -10.17 11.20
CA PRO A 99 -21.66 -8.99 10.33
C PRO A 99 -21.47 -7.68 11.11
N ILE A 100 -21.04 -6.65 10.36
CA ILE A 100 -20.74 -5.34 10.96
C ILE A 100 -22.02 -4.73 11.49
N PRO A 101 -22.10 -4.36 12.78
CA PRO A 101 -23.26 -3.66 13.34
C PRO A 101 -23.43 -2.29 12.67
N GLU A 102 -24.64 -1.75 12.69
CA GLU A 102 -24.89 -0.39 12.22
C GLU A 102 -23.99 0.62 12.94
N GLY A 103 -23.27 1.45 12.18
CA GLY A 103 -22.28 2.38 12.72
C GLY A 103 -20.96 1.75 13.19
N GLY A 104 -20.82 0.43 13.08
CA GLY A 104 -19.60 -0.30 13.43
C GLY A 104 -18.44 -0.05 12.48
N LYS A 105 -17.21 -0.19 12.98
CA LYS A 105 -16.00 -0.13 12.15
C LYS A 105 -15.82 -1.45 11.40
N PRO A 106 -15.56 -1.42 10.08
CA PRO A 106 -15.33 -2.64 9.29
C PRO A 106 -13.90 -3.21 9.41
N TYR A 107 -13.11 -2.80 10.40
CA TYR A 107 -11.69 -3.12 10.49
C TYR A 107 -11.13 -3.06 11.90
N LEU A 108 -9.99 -3.73 12.10
CA LEU A 108 -9.07 -3.54 13.21
C LEU A 108 -7.94 -2.60 12.78
N LYS A 109 -7.57 -1.62 13.58
CA LYS A 109 -6.42 -0.76 13.32
C LYS A 109 -5.16 -1.37 13.95
N MET A 110 -4.13 -1.64 13.16
CA MET A 110 -2.83 -2.10 13.65
C MET A 110 -1.98 -0.89 14.06
N SER A 111 -2.14 -0.43 15.28
CA SER A 111 -1.53 0.82 15.78
C SER A 111 -0.07 0.67 16.22
N GLU A 112 0.36 -0.53 16.58
CA GLU A 112 1.69 -0.81 17.11
C GLU A 112 2.34 -1.98 16.38
N SER A 113 3.67 -1.95 16.21
CA SER A 113 4.43 -3.09 15.69
C SER A 113 4.71 -4.11 16.80
N GLY A 114 4.77 -5.38 16.43
CA GLY A 114 5.01 -6.47 17.39
C GLY A 114 4.22 -7.73 17.09
N ARG A 115 4.10 -8.60 18.09
CA ARG A 115 3.31 -9.85 17.99
C ARG A 115 2.16 -9.78 18.98
N PHE A 116 0.93 -9.89 18.47
CA PHE A 116 -0.29 -9.74 19.25
C PHE A 116 -1.17 -10.97 19.06
N ALA A 117 -1.53 -11.62 20.15
CA ALA A 117 -2.49 -12.70 20.11
C ALA A 117 -3.88 -12.16 19.77
N PHE A 118 -4.59 -12.89 18.93
CA PHE A 118 -5.99 -12.61 18.64
C PHE A 118 -6.87 -13.84 18.74
N THR A 119 -8.17 -13.60 18.96
CA THR A 119 -9.20 -14.60 18.79
C THR A 119 -10.14 -14.16 17.66
N ALA A 120 -10.62 -15.11 16.85
CA ALA A 120 -11.56 -14.86 15.76
C ALA A 120 -12.57 -16.01 15.70
N GLY A 121 -13.67 -15.90 16.44
CA GLY A 121 -14.59 -17.00 16.65
C GLY A 121 -13.87 -18.20 17.28
N PRO A 122 -13.84 -19.39 16.62
CA PRO A 122 -13.15 -20.58 17.15
C PRO A 122 -11.63 -20.56 16.95
N VAL A 123 -11.08 -19.59 16.21
CA VAL A 123 -9.67 -19.52 15.86
C VAL A 123 -8.91 -18.65 16.84
N SER A 124 -7.77 -19.13 17.33
CA SER A 124 -6.79 -18.34 18.07
C SER A 124 -5.52 -18.27 17.26
N GLY A 125 -5.00 -17.06 17.04
CA GLY A 125 -3.83 -16.83 16.19
C GLY A 125 -2.96 -15.68 16.67
N THR A 126 -2.02 -15.27 15.83
CA THR A 126 -1.12 -14.17 16.13
C THR A 126 -1.07 -13.19 14.95
N PHE A 127 -1.28 -11.91 15.23
CA PHE A 127 -0.84 -10.85 14.33
C PHE A 127 0.67 -10.62 14.52
N GLU A 128 1.41 -10.68 13.44
CA GLU A 128 2.79 -10.23 13.36
C GLU A 128 2.78 -8.88 12.62
N VAL A 129 2.78 -7.81 13.41
CA VAL A 129 2.69 -6.44 12.90
C VAL A 129 4.09 -5.91 12.66
N LEU A 130 4.44 -5.77 11.38
CA LEU A 130 5.75 -5.36 10.93
C LEU A 130 5.85 -3.84 10.86
N GLU A 131 7.01 -3.29 11.22
CA GLU A 131 7.28 -1.89 10.96
C GLU A 131 7.48 -1.66 9.46
N TYR A 132 6.73 -0.74 8.89
CA TYR A 132 6.89 -0.37 7.50
C TYR A 132 8.07 0.62 7.39
N ARG A 133 9.17 0.16 6.84
CA ARG A 133 10.40 0.97 6.74
C ARG A 133 10.45 1.90 5.52
N ALA A 134 9.57 1.70 4.56
CA ALA A 134 9.39 2.61 3.43
C ALA A 134 8.00 3.26 3.54
N ALA A 135 7.91 4.56 3.32
CA ALA A 135 6.63 5.25 3.30
C ALA A 135 5.68 4.58 2.31
N ALA A 136 4.48 4.29 2.74
CA ALA A 136 3.45 3.73 1.87
C ALA A 136 2.90 4.84 0.97
N TYR A 137 3.62 5.12 -0.14
CA TYR A 137 3.03 5.89 -1.21
C TYR A 137 2.21 4.98 -2.10
N ARG A 138 0.96 5.32 -2.29
CA ARG A 138 0.08 4.62 -3.24
C ARG A 138 -0.68 5.61 -4.11
N GLU A 139 -0.71 5.30 -5.39
CA GLU A 139 -1.62 5.95 -6.33
C GLU A 139 -2.85 5.08 -6.54
N MET A 140 -4.01 5.73 -6.59
CA MET A 140 -5.27 5.05 -6.82
C MET A 140 -6.16 5.85 -7.77
N GLY A 141 -7.03 5.14 -8.48
CA GLY A 141 -8.05 5.74 -9.32
C GLY A 141 -9.25 6.24 -8.51
N ALA A 142 -10.14 7.01 -9.14
CA ALA A 142 -11.25 7.67 -8.45
C ALA A 142 -12.22 6.70 -7.74
N ALA A 143 -12.56 5.57 -8.36
CA ALA A 143 -13.45 4.59 -7.76
C ALA A 143 -12.84 3.93 -6.52
N GLU A 144 -11.56 3.55 -6.59
CA GLU A 144 -10.82 2.99 -5.45
C GLU A 144 -10.68 4.02 -4.33
N ALA A 145 -10.38 5.28 -4.69
CA ALA A 145 -10.27 6.38 -3.73
C ALA A 145 -11.60 6.65 -3.01
N ALA A 146 -12.72 6.63 -3.71
CA ALA A 146 -14.04 6.80 -3.10
C ALA A 146 -14.35 5.70 -2.08
N ALA A 147 -14.07 4.44 -2.42
CA ALA A 147 -14.24 3.31 -1.50
C ALA A 147 -13.31 3.44 -0.28
N MET A 148 -12.06 3.80 -0.50
CA MET A 148 -11.07 4.00 0.57
C MET A 148 -11.48 5.15 1.51
N ILE A 149 -11.90 6.30 0.97
CA ILE A 149 -12.36 7.45 1.77
C ILE A 149 -13.57 7.06 2.62
N ALA A 150 -14.54 6.35 2.05
CA ALA A 150 -15.72 5.88 2.78
C ALA A 150 -15.35 4.95 3.93
N ASN A 151 -14.39 4.04 3.73
CA ASN A 151 -13.97 3.05 4.72
C ASN A 151 -13.07 3.64 5.82
N LEU A 152 -12.05 4.41 5.44
CA LEU A 152 -11.00 4.84 6.36
C LEU A 152 -11.19 6.25 6.91
N LYS A 153 -11.98 7.09 6.23
CA LYS A 153 -12.14 8.52 6.55
C LYS A 153 -10.77 9.20 6.78
N PRO A 154 -9.85 9.13 5.80
CA PRO A 154 -8.51 9.66 5.93
C PRO A 154 -8.53 11.18 6.10
N PHE A 155 -7.41 11.77 6.51
CA PHE A 155 -7.20 13.20 6.35
C PHE A 155 -7.09 13.52 4.85
N VAL A 156 -8.05 14.26 4.31
CA VAL A 156 -8.10 14.62 2.88
C VAL A 156 -7.42 15.97 2.67
N LEU A 157 -6.40 16.02 1.83
CA LEU A 157 -5.59 17.22 1.57
C LEU A 157 -5.68 17.64 0.10
N ASP A 158 -6.23 18.82 -0.14
CA ASP A 158 -6.21 19.49 -1.45
C ASP A 158 -4.97 20.40 -1.54
N VAL A 159 -4.09 20.10 -2.49
CA VAL A 159 -2.86 20.90 -2.69
C VAL A 159 -2.97 21.87 -3.88
N ARG A 160 -4.19 22.19 -4.30
CA ARG A 160 -4.48 23.17 -5.33
C ARG A 160 -4.44 24.59 -4.78
N THR A 161 -4.70 25.57 -5.62
CA THR A 161 -4.87 26.97 -5.23
C THR A 161 -6.21 27.20 -4.56
N ALA A 162 -6.34 28.29 -3.80
CA ALA A 162 -7.60 28.67 -3.16
C ALA A 162 -8.73 28.90 -4.17
N GLY A 163 -8.44 29.44 -5.36
CA GLY A 163 -9.44 29.64 -6.40
C GLY A 163 -9.95 28.33 -6.99
N GLU A 164 -9.07 27.33 -7.20
CA GLU A 164 -9.46 25.99 -7.66
C GLU A 164 -10.31 25.26 -6.61
N PHE A 165 -9.94 25.40 -5.33
CA PHE A 165 -10.67 24.82 -4.20
C PHE A 165 -12.08 25.40 -4.09
N ALA A 166 -12.22 26.72 -4.13
CA ALA A 166 -13.53 27.41 -4.10
C ALA A 166 -14.44 27.04 -5.28
N GLY A 167 -13.84 26.66 -6.43
CA GLY A 167 -14.57 26.16 -7.60
C GLY A 167 -15.13 24.76 -7.46
N GLY A 168 -14.84 24.08 -6.35
CA GLY A 168 -15.32 22.73 -6.00
C GLY A 168 -14.18 21.81 -5.56
N HIS A 169 -14.38 21.12 -4.43
CA HIS A 169 -13.38 20.25 -3.77
C HIS A 169 -14.05 18.98 -3.23
N LEU A 170 -13.26 18.00 -2.79
CA LEU A 170 -13.77 16.81 -2.13
C LEU A 170 -14.28 17.18 -0.74
N GLU A 171 -15.38 16.56 -0.32
CA GLU A 171 -15.96 16.79 1.00
C GLU A 171 -14.95 16.51 2.11
N GLY A 172 -14.88 17.43 3.09
CA GLY A 172 -13.96 17.34 4.21
C GLY A 172 -12.48 17.63 3.89
N ALA A 173 -12.17 18.06 2.67
CA ALA A 173 -10.79 18.37 2.30
C ALA A 173 -10.28 19.63 2.99
N ALA A 174 -9.09 19.54 3.59
CA ALA A 174 -8.31 20.70 4.02
C ALA A 174 -7.51 21.25 2.83
N LEU A 175 -7.44 22.56 2.72
CA LEU A 175 -6.66 23.23 1.67
C LEU A 175 -5.27 23.61 2.20
N LEU A 176 -4.23 23.11 1.53
CA LEU A 176 -2.86 23.60 1.71
C LEU A 176 -2.12 23.55 0.37
N PRO A 177 -2.04 24.68 -0.35
CA PRO A 177 -1.38 24.72 -1.65
C PRO A 177 0.04 24.18 -1.61
N VAL A 178 0.43 23.39 -2.63
CA VAL A 178 1.75 22.73 -2.69
C VAL A 178 2.91 23.71 -2.55
N GLN A 179 2.76 24.95 -3.01
CA GLN A 179 3.76 26.02 -2.89
C GLN A 179 4.02 26.46 -1.44
N GLN A 180 3.04 26.26 -0.55
CA GLN A 180 3.12 26.59 0.86
C GLN A 180 3.42 25.37 1.73
N LEU A 181 3.26 24.16 1.18
CA LEU A 181 3.29 22.92 1.94
C LEU A 181 4.58 22.75 2.73
N GLN A 182 5.75 22.96 2.10
CA GLN A 182 7.04 22.80 2.77
C GLN A 182 7.20 23.72 3.99
N ALA A 183 6.78 24.98 3.89
CA ALA A 183 6.86 25.93 5.00
C ALA A 183 5.84 25.66 6.11
N ARG A 184 4.75 24.97 5.79
CA ARG A 184 3.60 24.75 6.69
C ARG A 184 3.41 23.27 7.08
N LEU A 185 4.39 22.41 6.82
CA LEU A 185 4.34 20.98 7.18
C LEU A 185 4.03 20.73 8.67
N GLY A 186 4.47 21.65 9.55
CA GLY A 186 4.18 21.58 10.97
C GLY A 186 2.69 21.56 11.32
N GLU A 187 1.85 22.19 10.51
CA GLU A 187 0.39 22.24 10.70
C GLU A 187 -0.25 20.85 10.51
N LEU A 188 0.42 19.98 9.76
CA LEU A 188 -0.04 18.62 9.47
C LEU A 188 0.54 17.55 10.41
N SER A 189 1.34 17.96 11.41
CA SER A 189 2.10 17.04 12.28
C SER A 189 1.22 16.03 13.04
N ALA A 190 -0.02 16.41 13.37
CA ALA A 190 -0.97 15.53 14.04
C ALA A 190 -1.42 14.34 13.17
N HIS A 191 -1.22 14.42 11.85
CA HIS A 191 -1.64 13.41 10.88
C HIS A 191 -0.50 12.53 10.36
N ARG A 192 0.69 12.55 10.97
CA ARG A 192 1.84 11.79 10.48
C ARG A 192 1.59 10.28 10.43
N ASP A 193 0.87 9.77 11.41
CA ASP A 193 0.55 8.36 11.55
C ASP A 193 -0.85 8.02 11.03
N ASP A 194 -1.60 9.02 10.57
CA ASP A 194 -2.91 8.82 9.96
C ASP A 194 -2.81 8.52 8.46
N PRO A 195 -3.84 7.88 7.88
CA PRO A 195 -3.98 7.85 6.44
C PRO A 195 -4.20 9.27 5.89
N VAL A 196 -3.31 9.72 5.02
CA VAL A 196 -3.42 11.01 4.33
C VAL A 196 -3.74 10.76 2.87
N PHE A 197 -4.89 11.23 2.41
CA PHE A 197 -5.28 11.19 1.01
C PHE A 197 -5.10 12.58 0.38
N ILE A 198 -4.23 12.64 -0.62
CA ILE A 198 -3.90 13.91 -1.29
C ILE A 198 -4.38 13.92 -2.73
N TYR A 199 -4.76 15.08 -3.20
CA TYR A 199 -5.09 15.29 -4.59
C TYR A 199 -4.77 16.73 -5.04
N CYS A 200 -4.64 16.90 -6.36
CA CYS A 200 -4.61 18.19 -7.00
C CYS A 200 -5.54 18.20 -8.22
N GLN A 201 -5.29 19.06 -9.21
CA GLN A 201 -6.12 19.12 -10.41
C GLN A 201 -5.96 17.88 -11.30
N SER A 202 -4.68 17.46 -11.58
CA SER A 202 -4.35 16.42 -12.57
C SER A 202 -3.37 15.35 -12.08
N GLY A 203 -2.99 15.36 -10.79
CA GLY A 203 -2.06 14.40 -10.19
C GLY A 203 -0.63 14.91 -9.99
N ASN A 204 -0.12 15.81 -10.83
CA ASN A 204 1.30 16.20 -10.80
C ASN A 204 1.72 16.93 -9.50
N ARG A 205 0.96 17.95 -9.07
CA ARG A 205 1.26 18.70 -7.83
C ARG A 205 1.13 17.83 -6.59
N SER A 206 0.17 16.92 -6.56
CA SER A 206 -0.02 16.01 -5.44
C SER A 206 1.06 14.94 -5.34
N THR A 207 1.68 14.53 -6.45
CA THR A 207 2.88 13.65 -6.41
C THR A 207 4.07 14.38 -5.76
N VAL A 208 4.28 15.66 -6.06
CA VAL A 208 5.30 16.47 -5.38
C VAL A 208 4.99 16.62 -3.89
N ALA A 209 3.72 16.89 -3.56
CA ALA A 209 3.27 17.00 -2.19
C ALA A 209 3.45 15.69 -1.41
N ALA A 210 3.16 14.54 -2.04
CA ALA A 210 3.38 13.22 -1.45
C ALA A 210 4.84 13.03 -1.03
N LYS A 211 5.77 13.37 -1.92
CA LYS A 211 7.20 13.28 -1.60
C LYS A 211 7.56 14.15 -0.39
N LEU A 212 7.09 15.40 -0.33
CA LEU A 212 7.34 16.28 0.80
C LEU A 212 6.79 15.73 2.12
N LEU A 213 5.59 15.15 2.09
CA LEU A 213 4.99 14.51 3.27
C LEU A 213 5.81 13.29 3.72
N ILE A 214 6.22 12.43 2.79
CA ILE A 214 7.03 11.24 3.06
C ILE A 214 8.38 11.63 3.67
N ASP A 215 9.06 12.59 3.06
CA ASP A 215 10.36 13.10 3.56
C ASP A 215 10.21 13.74 4.97
N ALA A 216 9.01 14.22 5.31
CA ALA A 216 8.66 14.76 6.64
C ALA A 216 8.18 13.67 7.63
N GLY A 217 8.22 12.39 7.26
CA GLY A 217 7.92 11.26 8.14
C GLY A 217 6.46 10.80 8.16
N PHE A 218 5.65 11.21 7.18
CA PHE A 218 4.30 10.65 7.01
C PHE A 218 4.39 9.22 6.49
N THR A 219 3.69 8.30 7.13
CA THR A 219 3.85 6.86 6.91
C THR A 219 2.80 6.24 6.00
N ASN A 220 1.70 6.94 5.72
CA ASN A 220 0.60 6.42 4.90
C ASN A 220 0.02 7.53 4.02
N VAL A 221 0.61 7.69 2.83
CA VAL A 221 0.26 8.74 1.87
C VAL A 221 -0.35 8.13 0.61
N MET A 222 -1.57 8.52 0.30
CA MET A 222 -2.33 8.05 -0.85
C MET A 222 -2.62 9.21 -1.79
N ASN A 223 -2.43 9.01 -3.09
CA ASN A 223 -2.59 10.04 -4.11
C ASN A 223 -3.66 9.67 -5.14
N LEU A 224 -4.54 10.60 -5.46
CA LEU A 224 -5.46 10.47 -6.56
C LEU A 224 -4.71 10.66 -7.88
N ARG A 225 -4.55 9.56 -8.64
CA ARG A 225 -3.64 9.45 -9.80
C ARG A 225 -3.77 10.59 -10.81
N ARG A 226 -4.97 10.93 -11.20
CA ARG A 226 -5.27 12.00 -12.18
C ARG A 226 -6.00 13.18 -11.55
N GLY A 227 -5.92 13.31 -10.23
CA GLY A 227 -6.50 14.41 -9.48
C GLY A 227 -8.02 14.52 -9.58
N ILE A 228 -8.56 15.68 -9.22
CA ILE A 228 -10.01 15.93 -9.19
C ILE A 228 -10.66 15.85 -10.57
N ILE A 229 -9.90 15.92 -11.65
CA ILE A 229 -10.41 15.71 -13.00
C ILE A 229 -10.97 14.28 -13.15
N GLU A 230 -10.20 13.28 -12.68
CA GLU A 230 -10.66 11.88 -12.73
C GLU A 230 -11.84 11.65 -11.79
N TRP A 231 -11.82 12.25 -10.59
CA TRP A 231 -12.91 12.19 -9.64
C TRP A 231 -14.24 12.69 -10.24
N LYS A 232 -14.21 13.89 -10.83
CA LYS A 232 -15.37 14.48 -11.52
C LYS A 232 -15.77 13.66 -12.75
N GLY A 233 -14.80 13.15 -13.51
CA GLY A 233 -15.04 12.31 -14.68
C GLY A 233 -15.72 10.98 -14.34
N ALA A 234 -15.51 10.47 -13.14
CA ALA A 234 -16.20 9.29 -12.60
C ALA A 234 -17.59 9.59 -12.01
N GLY A 235 -18.08 10.84 -12.12
CA GLY A 235 -19.39 11.26 -11.60
C GLY A 235 -19.44 11.36 -10.07
N LEU A 236 -18.29 11.39 -9.39
CA LEU A 236 -18.23 11.46 -7.93
C LEU A 236 -18.47 12.90 -7.43
N PRO A 237 -19.08 13.06 -6.22
CA PRO A 237 -19.52 14.35 -5.72
C PRO A 237 -18.36 15.28 -5.35
N VAL A 238 -18.59 16.58 -5.53
CA VAL A 238 -17.76 17.67 -5.02
C VAL A 238 -18.65 18.70 -4.32
N VAL A 239 -18.07 19.36 -3.33
CA VAL A 239 -18.71 20.46 -2.59
C VAL A 239 -18.06 21.80 -2.95
N LYS A 240 -18.70 22.92 -2.58
CA LYS A 240 -18.18 24.30 -2.79
C LYS A 240 -18.01 24.99 -1.45
#